data_13edc4d23f1d70ecdc5ee8736c731883
#
_entry.id   13edc4d23f1d70ecdc5ee8736c731883
#
_cell.length_a   1.000
_cell.length_b   1.000
_cell.length_c   1.000
_cell.angle_alpha   90.00
_cell.angle_beta   90.00
_cell.angle_gamma   90.00
#
_symmetry.space_group_name_H-M   'P 1'
#
loop_
_entity.id
_entity.type
_entity.pdbx_description
1 polymer ?
#
loop_
_entity_poly.entity_id
_entity_poly.type
_entity_poly.pdbx_seq_one_letter_code
_entity_poly.pdbx_strand_id
1 'polypeptide(L)'
;MTDRTPFWRSGLISRNRRAIGLLFAAVLALTVVADAQTLPSAAAPAAIEVRAEPVSAFDVRDPSRRQFGLLEFRGGLALRSSYKNFGGMSAIRVASDGEHFIALSDKGWWFRGRIVYEGSRPNGIVEAEMAPILGPDGQPLAARGWYDTESIAEDGGTLYVGIERVHQIVRFNYGKEGLFARGRPIPPPPGFRSLPFNRGLEALVFVPKGLPLGGTLIAISERGLDAAGNISGFLLGGPSPGGFAVRRSSSYDVSDAALLPGGDVLLLERKLSWTSGLNVRIRRIGLGEIKPGATVDGPVLLEADLGYEIDNMEGLSVHRNAGGETVLTLISDDNFLPFQRTLLLQFTLAEP
;
A
#
# COMPACT_ATOMS: atom_id res chain seq x y z
N MET A 1 -47.85 -1.61 -67.73
CA MET A 1 -47.15 -1.96 -68.97
C MET A 1 -46.19 -3.08 -68.62
N THR A 2 -46.70 -4.22 -68.89
CA THR A 2 -46.26 -5.32 -69.77
C THR A 2 -45.04 -6.03 -69.22
N ASP A 3 -45.24 -7.17 -68.59
CA ASP A 3 -45.49 -8.48 -69.23
C ASP A 3 -44.16 -9.08 -69.77
N ARG A 4 -43.69 -10.26 -69.42
CA ARG A 4 -44.10 -11.64 -69.64
C ARG A 4 -43.05 -12.63 -69.15
N THR A 5 -43.44 -13.62 -68.45
CA THR A 5 -42.90 -15.00 -68.47
C THR A 5 -43.05 -15.58 -69.88
N PRO A 6 -42.56 -16.79 -70.24
CA PRO A 6 -42.58 -18.02 -69.46
C PRO A 6 -41.59 -19.17 -69.93
N PHE A 7 -41.64 -20.31 -69.22
CA PHE A 7 -41.73 -21.73 -69.66
C PHE A 7 -40.49 -22.46 -70.20
N TRP A 8 -40.24 -23.64 -69.90
CA TRP A 8 -40.62 -25.04 -69.84
C TRP A 8 -39.33 -25.85 -69.94
N ARG A 9 -39.08 -27.12 -69.62
CA ARG A 9 -39.75 -28.42 -69.25
C ARG A 9 -38.61 -29.39 -68.89
N SER A 10 -38.77 -30.22 -67.90
CA SER A 10 -39.08 -31.64 -67.77
C SER A 10 -38.16 -32.68 -68.41
N GLY A 11 -37.94 -33.78 -67.70
CA GLY A 11 -37.58 -35.13 -68.12
C GLY A 11 -36.81 -35.85 -67.01
N LEU A 12 -37.32 -36.56 -66.18
CA LEU A 12 -37.92 -37.92 -66.06
C LEU A 12 -37.02 -39.10 -66.45
N ILE A 13 -36.96 -40.08 -65.50
CA ILE A 13 -36.76 -41.53 -65.64
C ILE A 13 -35.29 -41.99 -65.62
N SER A 14 -34.87 -43.00 -64.89
CA SER A 14 -35.46 -44.12 -64.17
C SER A 14 -34.42 -45.01 -63.48
N ARG A 15 -34.87 -45.63 -62.39
CA ARG A 15 -34.67 -47.01 -61.94
C ARG A 15 -33.32 -47.68 -61.72
N ASN A 16 -33.22 -48.07 -60.47
CA ASN A 16 -32.77 -49.37 -59.94
C ASN A 16 -31.30 -49.80 -60.02
N ARG A 17 -30.67 -50.02 -58.92
CA ARG A 17 -30.45 -51.40 -58.38
C ARG A 17 -29.79 -51.34 -57.00
N ARG A 18 -30.25 -52.24 -56.17
CA ARG A 18 -29.76 -52.53 -54.82
C ARG A 18 -28.32 -53.03 -54.84
N ALA A 19 -27.48 -52.57 -53.98
CA ALA A 19 -26.35 -53.33 -53.48
C ALA A 19 -26.15 -52.99 -51.99
N ILE A 20 -26.25 -54.02 -51.21
CA ILE A 20 -25.99 -54.09 -49.78
C ILE A 20 -24.50 -53.92 -49.59
N GLY A 21 -24.09 -52.96 -48.79
CA GLY A 21 -22.70 -52.76 -48.39
C GLY A 21 -22.66 -52.31 -46.96
N LEU A 22 -22.08 -53.09 -46.08
CA LEU A 22 -21.94 -52.97 -44.62
C LEU A 22 -21.52 -51.61 -44.16
N LEU A 23 -22.29 -51.07 -43.23
CA LEU A 23 -21.93 -49.95 -42.40
C LEU A 23 -20.80 -50.34 -41.42
N PHE A 24 -19.61 -49.73 -41.57
CA PHE A 24 -18.66 -49.54 -40.46
C PHE A 24 -18.90 -48.18 -39.91
N ALA A 25 -19.62 -48.10 -38.79
CA ALA A 25 -19.71 -46.92 -38.00
C ALA A 25 -18.42 -46.78 -37.19
N ALA A 26 -17.49 -45.99 -37.71
CA ALA A 26 -16.35 -45.51 -36.91
C ALA A 26 -16.87 -44.40 -35.99
N VAL A 27 -17.12 -44.73 -34.74
CA VAL A 27 -17.34 -43.76 -33.66
C VAL A 27 -15.99 -43.15 -33.36
N LEU A 28 -15.73 -41.98 -33.94
CA LEU A 28 -14.62 -41.11 -33.51
C LEU A 28 -15.01 -40.53 -32.17
N ALA A 29 -14.57 -41.17 -31.08
CA ALA A 29 -14.59 -40.55 -29.76
C ALA A 29 -13.58 -39.41 -29.77
N LEU A 30 -14.03 -38.17 -30.01
CA LEU A 30 -13.29 -36.96 -29.68
C LEU A 30 -13.21 -36.90 -28.15
N THR A 31 -12.13 -37.44 -27.61
CA THR A 31 -11.68 -37.04 -26.25
C THR A 31 -11.25 -35.59 -26.35
N VAL A 32 -12.14 -34.67 -25.98
CA VAL A 32 -11.77 -33.32 -25.63
C VAL A 32 -10.95 -33.45 -24.35
N VAL A 33 -9.64 -33.53 -24.49
CA VAL A 33 -8.73 -33.24 -23.38
C VAL A 33 -8.95 -31.76 -23.10
N ALA A 34 -9.79 -31.47 -22.12
CA ALA A 34 -9.81 -30.15 -21.50
C ALA A 34 -8.41 -29.96 -20.92
N ASP A 35 -7.55 -29.25 -21.66
CA ASP A 35 -6.40 -28.63 -21.06
C ASP A 35 -6.94 -27.78 -19.90
N ALA A 36 -6.84 -28.33 -18.72
CA ALA A 36 -6.95 -27.52 -17.50
C ALA A 36 -5.82 -26.49 -17.62
N GLN A 37 -6.15 -25.32 -18.16
CA GLN A 37 -5.27 -24.17 -18.07
C GLN A 37 -5.02 -24.02 -16.57
N THR A 38 -3.87 -24.50 -16.14
CA THR A 38 -3.35 -24.20 -14.81
C THR A 38 -3.29 -22.68 -14.76
N LEU A 39 -4.22 -22.09 -14.01
CA LEU A 39 -4.16 -20.68 -13.67
C LEU A 39 -2.71 -20.42 -13.24
N PRO A 40 -2.05 -19.38 -13.74
CA PRO A 40 -0.68 -19.10 -13.37
C PRO A 40 -0.63 -19.10 -11.84
N SER A 41 0.17 -20.00 -11.27
CA SER A 41 0.41 -20.06 -9.84
C SER A 41 0.82 -18.66 -9.41
N ALA A 42 0.20 -18.15 -8.35
CA ALA A 42 0.64 -16.88 -7.75
C ALA A 42 2.16 -16.94 -7.62
N ALA A 43 2.86 -15.93 -8.11
CA ALA A 43 4.31 -15.92 -8.07
C ALA A 43 4.75 -16.12 -6.62
N ALA A 44 5.58 -17.13 -6.38
CA ALA A 44 6.12 -17.41 -5.07
C ALA A 44 6.96 -16.21 -4.58
N PRO A 45 7.11 -16.01 -3.25
CA PRO A 45 8.05 -15.05 -2.72
C PRO A 45 9.44 -15.24 -3.35
N ALA A 46 10.03 -14.14 -3.79
CA ALA A 46 11.34 -14.13 -4.39
C ALA A 46 12.33 -13.46 -3.44
N ALA A 47 13.42 -14.14 -3.09
CA ALA A 47 14.57 -13.50 -2.46
C ALA A 47 15.18 -12.52 -3.46
N ILE A 48 15.48 -11.30 -3.01
CA ILE A 48 16.04 -10.24 -3.84
C ILE A 48 17.31 -9.67 -3.21
N GLU A 49 18.21 -9.18 -4.04
CA GLU A 49 19.34 -8.40 -3.57
C GLU A 49 18.94 -6.92 -3.52
N VAL A 50 19.18 -6.28 -2.37
CA VAL A 50 18.98 -4.85 -2.17
C VAL A 50 20.32 -4.21 -1.86
N ARG A 51 20.77 -3.32 -2.75
CA ARG A 51 21.91 -2.44 -2.48
C ARG A 51 21.41 -1.27 -1.64
N ALA A 52 22.08 -1.02 -0.53
CA ALA A 52 21.79 0.05 0.38
C ALA A 52 23.00 0.99 0.46
N GLU A 53 22.82 2.25 0.08
CA GLU A 53 23.86 3.28 0.19
C GLU A 53 23.53 4.16 1.42
N PRO A 54 24.47 4.28 2.41
CA PRO A 54 24.20 5.05 3.61
C PRO A 54 23.95 6.55 3.33
N VAL A 55 22.90 7.09 3.94
CA VAL A 55 22.61 8.53 4.04
C VAL A 55 23.06 8.99 5.41
N SER A 56 24.21 9.67 5.47
CA SER A 56 24.86 10.04 6.74
C SER A 56 24.42 11.39 7.31
N ALA A 57 23.81 12.26 6.51
CA ALA A 57 23.32 13.56 6.91
C ALA A 57 21.89 13.77 6.40
N PHE A 58 21.05 14.45 7.19
CA PHE A 58 19.70 14.81 6.77
C PHE A 58 19.66 16.22 6.19
N ASP A 59 20.36 17.18 6.79
CA ASP A 59 20.51 18.54 6.24
C ASP A 59 21.68 18.57 5.26
N VAL A 60 21.38 18.80 3.98
CA VAL A 60 22.40 18.86 2.91
C VAL A 60 23.30 20.10 3.06
N ARG A 61 22.78 21.16 3.64
CA ARG A 61 23.48 22.46 3.83
C ARG A 61 24.35 22.45 5.08
N ASP A 62 23.96 21.67 6.09
CA ASP A 62 24.75 21.44 7.32
C ASP A 62 24.78 19.96 7.68
N PRO A 63 25.70 19.19 7.11
CA PRO A 63 25.81 17.74 7.34
C PRO A 63 26.14 17.37 8.78
N SER A 64 26.58 18.31 9.61
CA SER A 64 26.88 18.08 11.02
C SER A 64 25.64 18.14 11.91
N ARG A 65 24.57 18.77 11.45
CA ARG A 65 23.32 18.92 12.17
C ARG A 65 22.60 17.58 12.32
N ARG A 66 22.32 17.20 13.57
CA ARG A 66 21.61 15.97 13.90
C ARG A 66 20.22 16.23 14.47
N GLN A 67 20.02 17.37 15.13
CA GLN A 67 18.79 17.70 15.84
C GLN A 67 17.86 18.57 14.98
N PHE A 68 16.61 18.14 14.87
CA PHE A 68 15.54 18.78 14.08
C PHE A 68 14.28 18.88 14.94
N GLY A 69 14.19 19.91 15.76
CA GLY A 69 13.15 20.02 16.77
C GLY A 69 13.27 18.92 17.82
N LEU A 70 12.23 18.12 17.97
CA LEU A 70 12.19 16.93 18.84
C LEU A 70 12.77 15.66 18.18
N LEU A 71 13.18 15.73 16.92
CA LEU A 71 13.71 14.59 16.17
C LEU A 71 15.23 14.67 16.07
N GLU A 72 15.91 13.56 16.38
CA GLU A 72 17.34 13.38 16.15
C GLU A 72 17.55 12.41 14.98
N PHE A 73 18.25 12.83 13.95
CA PHE A 73 18.54 11.98 12.79
C PHE A 73 19.56 10.90 13.14
N ARG A 74 19.16 9.63 12.98
CA ARG A 74 20.03 8.46 13.22
C ARG A 74 20.89 8.14 12.01
N GLY A 75 20.32 8.26 10.83
CA GLY A 75 20.89 7.89 9.55
C GLY A 75 19.78 7.46 8.59
N GLY A 76 20.18 7.07 7.38
CA GLY A 76 19.27 6.55 6.38
C GLY A 76 19.99 5.67 5.39
N LEU A 77 19.21 5.10 4.47
CA LEU A 77 19.67 4.27 3.36
C LEU A 77 18.98 4.73 2.08
N ALA A 78 19.73 4.84 0.99
CA ALA A 78 19.17 4.88 -0.36
C ALA A 78 19.17 3.45 -0.92
N LEU A 79 17.98 2.91 -1.19
CA LEU A 79 17.78 1.51 -1.55
C LEU A 79 17.64 1.36 -3.06
N ARG A 80 18.26 0.32 -3.63
CA ARG A 80 18.13 -0.05 -5.04
C ARG A 80 18.14 -1.56 -5.20
N SER A 81 17.40 -2.07 -6.17
CA SER A 81 17.44 -3.48 -6.56
C SER A 81 17.27 -3.60 -8.08
N SER A 82 17.86 -4.65 -8.65
CA SER A 82 17.61 -5.05 -10.04
C SER A 82 16.30 -5.83 -10.21
N TYR A 83 15.61 -6.16 -9.11
CA TYR A 83 14.33 -6.84 -9.19
C TYR A 83 13.26 -5.90 -9.76
N LYS A 84 12.64 -6.31 -10.85
CA LYS A 84 11.75 -5.46 -11.68
C LYS A 84 10.53 -4.86 -10.96
N ASN A 85 10.13 -5.46 -9.83
CA ASN A 85 9.00 -5.00 -9.05
C ASN A 85 9.43 -4.23 -7.79
N PHE A 86 10.73 -3.99 -7.59
CA PHE A 86 11.24 -3.16 -6.50
C PHE A 86 11.07 -1.69 -6.85
N GLY A 87 10.54 -0.92 -5.93
CA GLY A 87 10.19 0.50 -6.06
C GLY A 87 8.73 0.77 -5.73
N GLY A 88 8.29 2.02 -5.82
CA GLY A 88 6.91 2.40 -5.52
C GLY A 88 6.53 2.15 -4.07
N MET A 89 7.42 2.43 -3.10
CA MET A 89 7.18 2.09 -1.70
C MET A 89 6.24 3.10 -1.05
N SER A 90 5.02 2.65 -0.76
CA SER A 90 3.90 3.47 -0.28
C SER A 90 3.67 3.38 1.24
N ALA A 91 4.09 2.31 1.90
CA ALA A 91 3.93 2.16 3.35
C ALA A 91 5.01 1.24 3.94
N ILE A 92 5.28 1.39 5.23
CA ILE A 92 6.22 0.54 5.98
C ILE A 92 5.74 0.30 7.39
N ARG A 93 6.00 -0.90 7.94
CA ARG A 93 5.91 -1.20 9.38
C ARG A 93 7.17 -1.94 9.81
N VAL A 94 7.87 -1.37 10.78
CA VAL A 94 9.03 -1.98 11.45
C VAL A 94 8.54 -2.68 12.69
N ALA A 95 8.95 -3.93 12.87
CA ALA A 95 8.58 -4.73 14.02
C ALA A 95 9.17 -4.19 15.33
N SER A 96 8.71 -4.69 16.47
CA SER A 96 9.15 -4.25 17.80
C SER A 96 10.61 -4.54 18.11
N ASP A 97 11.26 -5.45 17.34
CA ASP A 97 12.70 -5.68 17.42
C ASP A 97 13.54 -4.55 16.78
N GLY A 98 12.90 -3.67 16.01
CA GLY A 98 13.53 -2.57 15.30
C GLY A 98 14.31 -2.98 14.05
N GLU A 99 14.33 -4.26 13.73
CA GLU A 99 15.10 -4.81 12.62
C GLU A 99 14.22 -5.31 11.47
N HIS A 100 13.29 -6.22 11.76
CA HIS A 100 12.40 -6.74 10.72
C HIS A 100 11.37 -5.71 10.30
N PHE A 101 11.10 -5.66 9.01
CA PHE A 101 10.07 -4.77 8.47
C PHE A 101 9.26 -5.44 7.37
N ILE A 102 8.08 -4.90 7.14
CA ILE A 102 7.25 -5.14 5.98
C ILE A 102 6.84 -3.80 5.38
N ALA A 103 6.95 -3.70 4.06
CA ALA A 103 6.54 -2.54 3.28
C ALA A 103 5.60 -2.95 2.15
N LEU A 104 4.88 -1.99 1.62
CA LEU A 104 4.03 -2.12 0.44
C LEU A 104 4.66 -1.39 -0.74
N SER A 105 4.43 -1.92 -1.93
CA SER A 105 4.56 -1.17 -3.17
C SER A 105 3.17 -0.83 -3.71
N ASP A 106 2.96 0.36 -4.25
CA ASP A 106 1.75 0.83 -4.94
C ASP A 106 1.23 -0.16 -6.00
N LYS A 107 2.13 -0.96 -6.58
CA LYS A 107 1.80 -2.03 -7.55
C LYS A 107 1.24 -3.31 -6.94
N GLY A 108 0.97 -3.33 -5.62
CA GLY A 108 0.40 -4.49 -4.95
C GLY A 108 1.42 -5.58 -4.65
N TRP A 109 2.59 -5.19 -4.17
CA TRP A 109 3.66 -6.10 -3.75
C TRP A 109 4.00 -5.90 -2.28
N TRP A 110 4.23 -7.02 -1.58
CA TRP A 110 4.94 -7.03 -0.32
C TRP A 110 6.44 -6.88 -0.56
N PHE A 111 7.09 -6.09 0.25
CA PHE A 111 8.53 -6.06 0.43
C PHE A 111 8.84 -6.25 1.90
N ARG A 112 9.58 -7.29 2.27
CA ARG A 112 10.05 -7.50 3.63
C ARG A 112 11.55 -7.70 3.66
N GLY A 113 12.14 -7.45 4.81
CA GLY A 113 13.56 -7.64 5.03
C GLY A 113 13.96 -7.34 6.47
N ARG A 114 15.25 -7.31 6.71
CA ARG A 114 15.82 -6.96 8.01
C ARG A 114 16.85 -5.85 7.84
N ILE A 115 16.68 -4.77 8.62
CA ILE A 115 17.62 -3.65 8.68
C ILE A 115 18.84 -4.10 9.48
N VAL A 116 20.03 -3.90 8.92
CA VAL A 116 21.29 -4.11 9.63
C VAL A 116 21.79 -2.76 10.12
N TYR A 117 22.33 -2.75 11.34
CA TYR A 117 22.79 -1.53 12.00
C TYR A 117 24.28 -1.56 12.27
N GLU A 118 24.92 -0.39 12.21
CA GLU A 118 26.22 -0.11 12.80
C GLU A 118 26.03 0.87 13.97
N GLY A 119 26.11 0.36 15.20
CA GLY A 119 25.64 1.10 16.38
C GLY A 119 24.13 1.36 16.28
N SER A 120 23.72 2.63 16.24
CA SER A 120 22.32 3.03 16.06
C SER A 120 21.96 3.42 14.63
N ARG A 121 22.88 3.36 13.68
CA ARG A 121 22.69 3.81 12.29
C ARG A 121 22.31 2.64 11.40
N PRO A 122 21.25 2.76 10.59
CA PRO A 122 20.98 1.77 9.56
C PRO A 122 22.15 1.72 8.56
N ASN A 123 22.64 0.51 8.24
CA ASN A 123 23.82 0.29 7.41
C ASN A 123 23.55 -0.66 6.23
N GLY A 124 22.41 -1.34 6.21
CA GLY A 124 22.08 -2.26 5.11
C GLY A 124 20.73 -2.92 5.28
N ILE A 125 20.31 -3.63 4.23
CA ILE A 125 19.13 -4.50 4.23
C ILE A 125 19.60 -5.91 3.85
N VAL A 126 19.16 -6.89 4.63
CA VAL A 126 19.40 -8.33 4.38
C VAL A 126 18.09 -9.10 4.43
N GLU A 127 18.12 -10.37 4.03
CA GLU A 127 16.94 -11.25 4.04
C GLU A 127 15.76 -10.64 3.29
N ALA A 128 16.06 -9.90 2.22
CA ALA A 128 15.08 -9.17 1.45
C ALA A 128 14.27 -10.10 0.54
N GLU A 129 12.95 -10.00 0.61
CA GLU A 129 12.03 -10.77 -0.21
C GLU A 129 10.89 -9.89 -0.73
N MET A 130 10.43 -10.19 -1.93
CA MET A 130 9.21 -9.60 -2.49
C MET A 130 8.22 -10.67 -2.92
N ALA A 131 6.94 -10.39 -2.74
CA ALA A 131 5.84 -11.26 -3.17
C ALA A 131 4.63 -10.43 -3.59
N PRO A 132 3.81 -10.89 -4.55
CA PRO A 132 2.55 -10.23 -4.85
C PRO A 132 1.59 -10.34 -3.66
N ILE A 133 0.80 -9.31 -3.42
CA ILE A 133 -0.29 -9.33 -2.45
C ILE A 133 -1.43 -10.16 -3.02
N LEU A 134 -1.89 -11.18 -2.26
CA LEU A 134 -2.87 -12.15 -2.75
C LEU A 134 -4.29 -11.80 -2.32
N GLY A 135 -5.23 -11.94 -3.25
CA GLY A 135 -6.65 -11.87 -2.98
C GLY A 135 -7.22 -13.13 -2.31
N PRO A 136 -8.53 -13.18 -2.02
CA PRO A 136 -9.17 -14.31 -1.35
C PRO A 136 -9.05 -15.63 -2.13
N ASP A 137 -8.95 -15.55 -3.45
CA ASP A 137 -8.78 -16.67 -4.37
C ASP A 137 -7.32 -17.13 -4.53
N GLY A 138 -6.37 -16.42 -3.86
CA GLY A 138 -4.94 -16.69 -3.99
C GLY A 138 -4.30 -16.13 -5.26
N GLN A 139 -5.03 -15.34 -6.06
CA GLN A 139 -4.46 -14.60 -7.17
C GLN A 139 -3.95 -13.24 -6.73
N PRO A 140 -2.94 -12.67 -7.39
CA PRO A 140 -2.48 -11.32 -7.10
C PRO A 140 -3.63 -10.29 -7.13
N LEU A 141 -3.71 -9.42 -6.16
CA LEU A 141 -4.70 -8.34 -6.12
C LEU A 141 -4.62 -7.45 -7.36
N ALA A 142 -3.41 -7.19 -7.84
CA ALA A 142 -3.16 -6.42 -9.06
C ALA A 142 -3.84 -7.04 -10.31
N ALA A 143 -3.93 -8.36 -10.39
CA ALA A 143 -4.61 -9.05 -11.49
C ALA A 143 -6.13 -8.78 -11.54
N ARG A 144 -6.70 -8.31 -10.42
CA ARG A 144 -8.10 -7.87 -10.30
C ARG A 144 -8.28 -6.37 -10.54
N GLY A 145 -7.21 -5.64 -10.86
CA GLY A 145 -7.20 -4.19 -10.89
C GLY A 145 -7.18 -3.55 -9.49
N TRP A 146 -6.90 -4.32 -8.43
CA TRP A 146 -6.73 -3.87 -7.06
C TRP A 146 -5.24 -3.63 -6.77
N TYR A 147 -4.71 -2.57 -7.29
CA TYR A 147 -3.39 -2.00 -7.03
C TYR A 147 -3.58 -0.58 -6.46
N ASP A 148 -2.56 0.24 -6.34
CA ASP A 148 -2.54 1.43 -5.49
C ASP A 148 -2.77 1.03 -4.03
N THR A 149 -1.88 0.17 -3.52
CA THR A 149 -1.85 -0.21 -2.11
C THR A 149 -1.03 0.82 -1.36
N GLU A 150 -1.70 1.68 -0.55
CA GLU A 150 -1.11 2.92 -0.04
C GLU A 150 -0.90 2.93 1.47
N SER A 151 -1.55 2.06 2.21
CA SER A 151 -1.49 2.11 3.65
C SER A 151 -1.48 0.73 4.30
N ILE A 152 -0.82 0.62 5.46
CA ILE A 152 -0.77 -0.61 6.23
C ILE A 152 -0.95 -0.30 7.73
N ALA A 153 -1.76 -1.12 8.42
CA ALA A 153 -1.84 -1.14 9.88
C ALA A 153 -1.68 -2.57 10.38
N GLU A 154 -1.20 -2.73 11.62
CA GLU A 154 -0.96 -4.03 12.23
C GLU A 154 -1.70 -4.16 13.57
N ASP A 155 -2.26 -5.36 13.80
CA ASP A 155 -2.83 -5.81 15.08
C ASP A 155 -2.46 -7.27 15.33
N GLY A 156 -1.44 -7.51 16.15
CA GLY A 156 -1.06 -8.85 16.59
C GLY A 156 -0.86 -9.87 15.46
N GLY A 157 -0.15 -9.47 14.40
CA GLY A 157 0.10 -10.31 13.24
C GLY A 157 -1.02 -10.29 12.18
N THR A 158 -2.10 -9.55 12.41
CA THR A 158 -3.08 -9.19 11.38
C THR A 158 -2.63 -7.89 10.71
N LEU A 159 -2.53 -7.90 9.39
CA LEU A 159 -2.31 -6.68 8.62
C LEU A 159 -3.60 -6.21 7.95
N TYR A 160 -3.80 -4.92 7.96
CA TYR A 160 -4.84 -4.22 7.21
C TYR A 160 -4.15 -3.38 6.13
N VAL A 161 -4.55 -3.54 4.89
CA VAL A 161 -3.99 -2.82 3.75
C VAL A 161 -5.08 -1.99 3.11
N GLY A 162 -4.84 -0.70 2.95
CA GLY A 162 -5.69 0.19 2.18
C GLY A 162 -5.34 0.12 0.71
N ILE A 163 -6.38 0.02 -0.12
CA ILE A 163 -6.27 0.05 -1.59
C ILE A 163 -7.01 1.27 -2.06
N GLU A 164 -6.26 2.28 -2.48
CA GLU A 164 -6.79 3.58 -2.81
C GLU A 164 -7.73 3.52 -4.01
N ARG A 165 -7.29 2.88 -5.08
CA ARG A 165 -8.00 2.81 -6.36
C ARG A 165 -9.45 2.32 -6.27
N VAL A 166 -9.74 1.45 -5.31
CA VAL A 166 -11.07 0.85 -5.12
C VAL A 166 -11.69 1.23 -3.78
N HIS A 167 -11.06 2.13 -3.02
CA HIS A 167 -11.48 2.56 -1.69
C HIS A 167 -11.83 1.38 -0.79
N GLN A 168 -10.91 0.41 -0.70
CA GLN A 168 -11.13 -0.84 0.00
C GLN A 168 -10.04 -1.06 1.04
N ILE A 169 -10.41 -1.61 2.19
CA ILE A 169 -9.45 -2.15 3.16
C ILE A 169 -9.52 -3.67 3.09
N VAL A 170 -8.35 -4.30 3.04
CA VAL A 170 -8.20 -5.74 2.97
C VAL A 170 -7.41 -6.22 4.19
N ARG A 171 -7.94 -7.24 4.87
CA ARG A 171 -7.34 -7.84 6.07
C ARG A 171 -6.59 -9.11 5.71
N PHE A 172 -5.38 -9.29 6.28
CA PHE A 172 -4.50 -10.43 6.08
C PHE A 172 -4.11 -11.06 7.43
N ASN A 173 -4.10 -12.39 7.52
CA ASN A 173 -3.57 -13.12 8.68
C ASN A 173 -2.05 -13.35 8.49
N TYR A 174 -1.30 -12.25 8.42
CA TYR A 174 0.11 -12.25 8.05
C TYR A 174 0.98 -13.02 9.05
N GLY A 175 0.75 -12.88 10.35
CA GLY A 175 1.53 -13.56 11.38
C GLY A 175 1.48 -15.09 11.28
N LYS A 176 0.41 -15.65 10.69
CA LYS A 176 0.27 -17.09 10.47
C LYS A 176 0.74 -17.54 9.08
N GLU A 177 0.47 -16.73 8.06
CA GLU A 177 0.58 -17.13 6.65
C GLU A 177 1.77 -16.43 5.94
N GLY A 178 2.35 -15.40 6.58
CA GLY A 178 3.46 -14.63 6.00
C GLY A 178 3.09 -14.02 4.65
N LEU A 179 4.03 -14.04 3.72
CA LEU A 179 3.84 -13.52 2.36
C LEU A 179 2.81 -14.30 1.52
N PHE A 180 2.32 -15.46 1.99
CA PHE A 180 1.25 -16.22 1.35
C PHE A 180 -0.15 -15.87 1.87
N ALA A 181 -0.25 -14.90 2.79
CA ALA A 181 -1.51 -14.49 3.37
C ALA A 181 -2.49 -14.03 2.29
N ARG A 182 -3.73 -14.55 2.37
CA ARG A 182 -4.80 -14.20 1.44
C ARG A 182 -5.67 -13.12 2.03
N GLY A 183 -5.79 -12.03 1.29
CA GLY A 183 -6.56 -10.87 1.71
C GLY A 183 -8.06 -11.12 1.73
N ARG A 184 -8.73 -10.62 2.77
CA ARG A 184 -10.19 -10.64 2.88
C ARG A 184 -10.67 -9.19 3.00
N PRO A 185 -11.45 -8.69 2.04
CA PRO A 185 -12.02 -7.35 2.13
C PRO A 185 -12.87 -7.21 3.39
N ILE A 186 -12.78 -6.07 4.06
CA ILE A 186 -13.69 -5.70 5.14
C ILE A 186 -14.73 -4.71 4.63
N PRO A 187 -15.94 -4.67 5.18
CA PRO A 187 -16.96 -3.71 4.76
C PRO A 187 -16.44 -2.27 4.89
N PRO A 188 -16.46 -1.46 3.81
CA PRO A 188 -16.07 -0.07 3.89
C PRO A 188 -17.10 0.72 4.70
N PRO A 189 -16.65 1.72 5.50
CA PRO A 189 -17.56 2.60 6.22
C PRO A 189 -18.35 3.49 5.24
N PRO A 190 -19.50 4.03 5.67
CA PRO A 190 -20.16 5.09 4.93
C PRO A 190 -19.19 6.24 4.65
N GLY A 191 -19.21 6.79 3.47
CA GLY A 191 -18.32 7.88 3.06
C GLY A 191 -17.10 7.44 2.25
N PHE A 192 -16.63 6.20 2.33
CA PHE A 192 -15.52 5.73 1.46
C PHE A 192 -15.85 5.87 -0.02
N ARG A 193 -17.10 5.60 -0.41
CA ARG A 193 -17.54 5.71 -1.81
C ARG A 193 -17.54 7.14 -2.36
N SER A 194 -17.51 8.13 -1.49
CA SER A 194 -17.45 9.54 -1.86
C SER A 194 -16.03 10.11 -1.90
N LEU A 195 -15.03 9.30 -1.54
CA LEU A 195 -13.64 9.72 -1.67
C LEU A 195 -13.30 9.94 -3.15
N PRO A 196 -12.49 10.96 -3.46
CA PRO A 196 -12.05 11.20 -4.83
C PRO A 196 -11.22 10.03 -5.36
N PHE A 197 -11.34 9.76 -6.63
CA PHE A 197 -10.47 8.78 -7.30
C PHE A 197 -9.00 9.22 -7.22
N ASN A 198 -8.11 8.32 -6.85
CA ASN A 198 -6.66 8.55 -6.71
C ASN A 198 -6.32 9.71 -5.75
N ARG A 199 -7.09 9.84 -4.66
CA ARG A 199 -6.90 10.73 -3.51
C ARG A 199 -7.68 10.21 -2.31
N GLY A 200 -7.76 8.89 -2.24
CA GLY A 200 -8.59 8.18 -1.29
C GLY A 200 -7.84 7.84 -0.02
N LEU A 201 -7.64 6.56 0.19
CA LEU A 201 -7.19 6.01 1.46
C LEU A 201 -5.66 5.94 1.52
N GLU A 202 -5.03 6.83 2.29
CA GLU A 202 -3.57 6.95 2.37
C GLU A 202 -2.99 6.50 3.70
N ALA A 203 -3.74 6.56 4.79
CA ALA A 203 -3.21 6.21 6.09
C ALA A 203 -4.14 5.25 6.85
N LEU A 204 -3.53 4.25 7.49
CA LEU A 204 -4.19 3.31 8.39
C LEU A 204 -3.43 3.19 9.70
N VAL A 205 -4.15 3.30 10.82
CA VAL A 205 -3.62 3.10 12.18
C VAL A 205 -4.55 2.20 12.97
N PHE A 206 -4.06 1.10 13.50
CA PHE A 206 -4.82 0.29 14.45
C PHE A 206 -4.49 0.72 15.88
N VAL A 207 -5.52 0.99 16.66
CA VAL A 207 -5.37 1.37 18.07
C VAL A 207 -5.48 0.12 18.94
N PRO A 208 -4.42 -0.31 19.64
CA PRO A 208 -4.45 -1.49 20.47
C PRO A 208 -5.38 -1.30 21.68
N LYS A 209 -5.88 -2.40 22.22
CA LYS A 209 -6.69 -2.40 23.45
C LYS A 209 -5.89 -1.78 24.60
N GLY A 210 -6.57 -1.02 25.45
CA GLY A 210 -5.95 -0.33 26.61
C GLY A 210 -5.67 1.16 26.37
N LEU A 211 -5.72 1.62 25.13
CA LEU A 211 -5.69 3.04 24.78
C LEU A 211 -7.11 3.57 24.52
N PRO A 212 -7.31 4.91 24.56
CA PRO A 212 -8.53 5.51 23.99
C PRO A 212 -8.77 5.00 22.57
N LEU A 213 -10.02 4.75 22.19
CA LEU A 213 -10.39 4.14 20.90
C LEU A 213 -9.86 2.70 20.69
N GLY A 214 -9.48 1.97 21.75
CA GLY A 214 -8.92 0.63 21.63
C GLY A 214 -9.78 -0.32 20.79
N GLY A 215 -9.16 -1.02 19.83
CA GLY A 215 -9.82 -1.87 18.85
C GLY A 215 -10.38 -1.14 17.62
N THR A 216 -10.08 0.15 17.47
CA THR A 216 -10.47 0.94 16.29
C THR A 216 -9.37 0.90 15.23
N LEU A 217 -9.76 0.71 13.99
CA LEU A 217 -8.93 1.02 12.84
C LEU A 217 -9.26 2.45 12.38
N ILE A 218 -8.30 3.36 12.51
CA ILE A 218 -8.37 4.73 12.01
C ILE A 218 -7.92 4.72 10.57
N ALA A 219 -8.72 5.29 9.67
CA ALA A 219 -8.39 5.45 8.26
C ALA A 219 -8.48 6.93 7.88
N ILE A 220 -7.48 7.45 7.17
CA ILE A 220 -7.42 8.86 6.77
C ILE A 220 -7.19 8.92 5.26
N SER A 221 -7.92 9.80 4.58
CA SER A 221 -7.75 10.00 3.14
C SER A 221 -6.57 10.94 2.84
N GLU A 222 -6.02 10.84 1.61
CA GLU A 222 -5.05 11.83 1.11
C GLU A 222 -5.70 13.22 1.03
N ARG A 223 -6.79 13.30 0.28
CA ARG A 223 -7.46 14.57 -0.03
C ARG A 223 -8.98 14.40 -0.22
N GLY A 224 -9.62 13.50 0.52
CA GLY A 224 -11.07 13.48 0.62
C GLY A 224 -11.51 14.65 1.48
N LEU A 225 -11.82 15.80 0.87
CA LEU A 225 -12.09 17.03 1.61
C LEU A 225 -13.56 17.15 2.01
N ASP A 226 -13.82 17.60 3.24
CA ASP A 226 -15.13 18.02 3.70
C ASP A 226 -15.50 19.42 3.14
N ALA A 227 -16.70 19.91 3.47
CA ALA A 227 -17.17 21.22 3.01
C ALA A 227 -16.32 22.40 3.52
N ALA A 228 -15.56 22.21 4.60
CA ALA A 228 -14.65 23.21 5.16
C ALA A 228 -13.22 23.09 4.61
N GLY A 229 -12.96 22.10 3.73
CA GLY A 229 -11.67 21.86 3.13
C GLY A 229 -10.71 21.05 4.01
N ASN A 230 -11.20 20.37 5.06
CA ASN A 230 -10.41 19.49 5.91
C ASN A 230 -10.43 18.05 5.34
N ILE A 231 -9.38 17.29 5.66
CA ILE A 231 -9.19 15.91 5.19
C ILE A 231 -10.10 14.96 5.98
N SER A 232 -10.84 14.11 5.30
CA SER A 232 -11.75 13.14 5.91
C SER A 232 -11.01 11.99 6.56
N GLY A 233 -11.40 11.65 7.79
CA GLY A 233 -10.97 10.49 8.54
C GLY A 233 -12.16 9.63 8.97
N PHE A 234 -11.90 8.35 9.22
CA PHE A 234 -12.92 7.35 9.54
C PHE A 234 -12.44 6.46 10.68
N LEU A 235 -13.35 6.17 11.62
CA LEU A 235 -13.17 5.26 12.72
C LEU A 235 -13.97 3.98 12.43
N LEU A 236 -13.27 2.85 12.25
CA LEU A 236 -13.87 1.56 11.93
C LEU A 236 -13.78 0.63 13.14
N GLY A 237 -14.88 0.06 13.53
CA GLY A 237 -14.95 -0.78 14.75
C GLY A 237 -14.72 0.03 16.02
N GLY A 238 -14.24 -0.66 17.07
CA GLY A 238 -13.99 -0.02 18.36
C GLY A 238 -15.24 0.53 19.05
N PRO A 239 -15.04 1.39 20.08
CA PRO A 239 -16.15 1.87 20.90
C PRO A 239 -16.99 2.99 20.25
N SER A 240 -16.47 3.71 19.27
CA SER A 240 -17.10 4.91 18.73
C SER A 240 -16.85 5.03 17.22
N PRO A 241 -17.43 4.17 16.37
CA PRO A 241 -17.28 4.26 14.93
C PRO A 241 -17.93 5.55 14.37
N GLY A 242 -17.34 6.13 13.33
CA GLY A 242 -17.86 7.35 12.69
C GLY A 242 -16.82 8.09 11.89
N GLY A 243 -17.17 9.26 11.39
CA GLY A 243 -16.27 10.15 10.65
C GLY A 243 -15.70 11.25 11.54
N PHE A 244 -14.49 11.69 11.24
CA PHE A 244 -13.85 12.89 11.78
C PHE A 244 -13.12 13.64 10.66
N ALA A 245 -12.52 14.76 10.95
CA ALA A 245 -11.73 15.51 9.98
C ALA A 245 -10.35 15.85 10.56
N VAL A 246 -9.34 15.89 9.69
CA VAL A 246 -8.01 16.42 9.98
C VAL A 246 -7.90 17.79 9.33
N ARG A 247 -7.55 18.82 10.11
CA ARG A 247 -7.36 20.17 9.57
C ARG A 247 -6.27 20.16 8.52
N ARG A 248 -6.64 20.49 7.29
CA ARG A 248 -5.70 20.69 6.20
C ARG A 248 -5.12 22.09 6.25
N SER A 249 -3.81 22.23 6.31
CA SER A 249 -3.13 23.52 6.35
C SER A 249 -2.02 23.60 5.32
N SER A 250 -1.78 24.79 4.77
CA SER A 250 -0.69 25.08 3.81
C SER A 250 -0.63 24.13 2.60
N SER A 251 -1.77 23.56 2.20
CA SER A 251 -1.90 22.62 1.08
C SER A 251 -1.10 21.31 1.23
N TYR A 252 -0.81 20.91 2.46
CA TYR A 252 -0.30 19.56 2.72
C TYR A 252 -1.43 18.53 2.62
N ASP A 253 -1.10 17.36 2.12
CA ASP A 253 -1.97 16.19 2.04
C ASP A 253 -1.36 15.06 2.87
N VAL A 254 -2.20 14.18 3.42
CA VAL A 254 -1.72 13.05 4.24
C VAL A 254 -1.15 11.97 3.32
N SER A 255 -0.02 11.39 3.68
CA SER A 255 0.58 10.24 2.99
C SER A 255 0.74 8.98 3.86
N ASP A 256 0.86 9.08 5.18
CA ASP A 256 0.74 7.92 6.10
C ASP A 256 0.49 8.41 7.53
N ALA A 257 0.23 7.46 8.43
CA ALA A 257 0.13 7.72 9.86
C ALA A 257 0.66 6.54 10.68
N ALA A 258 1.18 6.85 11.87
CA ALA A 258 1.64 5.85 12.82
C ALA A 258 1.24 6.20 14.25
N LEU A 259 0.98 5.18 15.07
CA LEU A 259 0.66 5.35 16.49
C LEU A 259 1.96 5.43 17.30
N LEU A 260 2.07 6.46 18.14
CA LEU A 260 3.12 6.53 19.17
C LEU A 260 2.82 5.55 20.31
N PRO A 261 3.84 5.03 20.99
CA PRO A 261 3.64 4.18 22.17
C PRO A 261 2.79 4.83 23.28
N GLY A 262 2.82 6.15 23.38
CA GLY A 262 1.98 6.95 24.29
C GLY A 262 0.54 7.13 23.83
N GLY A 263 0.20 6.72 22.61
CA GLY A 263 -1.16 6.72 22.06
C GLY A 263 -1.45 7.86 21.08
N ASP A 264 -0.64 8.90 20.96
CA ASP A 264 -0.85 9.94 19.97
C ASP A 264 -0.56 9.41 18.54
N VAL A 265 -1.18 10.02 17.54
CA VAL A 265 -1.01 9.66 16.13
C VAL A 265 -0.06 10.66 15.48
N LEU A 266 0.99 10.15 14.85
CA LEU A 266 1.80 10.93 13.93
C LEU A 266 1.20 10.87 12.53
N LEU A 267 1.07 12.01 11.89
CA LEU A 267 0.71 12.12 10.47
C LEU A 267 1.96 12.48 9.68
N LEU A 268 2.25 11.70 8.65
CA LEU A 268 3.17 12.07 7.60
C LEU A 268 2.38 12.79 6.51
N GLU A 269 2.85 13.95 6.10
CA GLU A 269 2.17 14.79 5.12
C GLU A 269 3.16 15.31 4.10
N ARG A 270 2.71 15.46 2.87
CA ARG A 270 3.52 15.99 1.76
C ARG A 270 2.80 17.10 1.01
N LYS A 271 3.58 17.94 0.38
CA LYS A 271 3.10 18.99 -0.51
C LYS A 271 4.06 19.13 -1.68
N LEU A 272 3.53 19.12 -2.89
CA LEU A 272 4.27 19.51 -4.09
C LEU A 272 3.80 20.88 -4.56
N SER A 273 4.71 21.83 -4.69
CA SER A 273 4.44 23.20 -5.10
C SER A 273 5.43 23.64 -6.18
N TRP A 274 4.95 24.40 -7.15
CA TRP A 274 5.79 24.98 -8.18
C TRP A 274 6.84 25.96 -7.64
N THR A 275 6.59 26.57 -6.48
CA THR A 275 7.47 27.58 -5.88
C THR A 275 8.43 27.02 -4.85
N SER A 276 8.03 25.99 -4.08
CA SER A 276 8.84 25.40 -2.99
C SER A 276 9.28 23.96 -3.28
N GLY A 277 8.91 23.39 -4.43
CA GLY A 277 9.20 21.99 -4.74
C GLY A 277 8.44 21.04 -3.81
N LEU A 278 9.06 19.89 -3.55
CA LEU A 278 8.56 18.90 -2.61
C LEU A 278 8.85 19.34 -1.18
N ASN A 279 7.84 19.20 -0.33
CA ASN A 279 7.95 19.46 1.12
C ASN A 279 7.29 18.30 1.86
N VAL A 280 7.89 17.89 2.97
CA VAL A 280 7.42 16.83 3.86
C VAL A 280 7.25 17.39 5.25
N ARG A 281 6.21 16.93 5.97
CA ARG A 281 5.89 17.38 7.32
C ARG A 281 5.45 16.20 8.18
N ILE A 282 5.80 16.24 9.47
CA ILE A 282 5.26 15.32 10.48
C ILE A 282 4.52 16.17 11.52
N ARG A 283 3.24 15.84 11.74
CA ARG A 283 2.40 16.43 12.82
C ARG A 283 2.04 15.37 13.86
N ARG A 284 1.83 15.81 15.10
CA ARG A 284 1.37 14.96 16.22
C ARG A 284 -0.06 15.32 16.58
N ILE A 285 -0.97 14.35 16.53
CA ILE A 285 -2.39 14.50 16.85
C ILE A 285 -2.68 13.73 18.14
N GLY A 286 -3.27 14.39 19.13
CA GLY A 286 -3.70 13.74 20.36
C GLY A 286 -4.78 12.69 20.09
N LEU A 287 -4.53 11.42 20.47
CA LEU A 287 -5.52 10.34 20.23
C LEU A 287 -6.86 10.65 20.93
N GLY A 288 -6.84 11.28 22.09
CA GLY A 288 -8.05 11.67 22.82
C GLY A 288 -8.89 12.75 22.13
N GLU A 289 -8.33 13.46 21.16
CA GLU A 289 -9.06 14.46 20.38
C GLU A 289 -9.82 13.82 19.20
N ILE A 290 -9.40 12.61 18.78
CA ILE A 290 -10.00 11.88 17.66
C ILE A 290 -11.32 11.25 18.13
N LYS A 291 -12.43 11.75 17.61
CA LYS A 291 -13.79 11.23 17.90
C LYS A 291 -14.74 11.61 16.77
N PRO A 292 -15.89 10.92 16.63
CA PRO A 292 -16.87 11.26 15.61
C PRO A 292 -17.28 12.73 15.64
N GLY A 293 -17.25 13.38 14.48
CA GLY A 293 -17.61 14.80 14.28
C GLY A 293 -16.51 15.79 14.67
N ALA A 294 -15.37 15.37 15.24
CA ALA A 294 -14.29 16.28 15.55
C ALA A 294 -13.50 16.71 14.30
N THR A 295 -12.95 17.93 14.36
CA THR A 295 -11.87 18.37 13.48
C THR A 295 -10.61 18.46 14.33
N VAL A 296 -9.62 17.61 14.03
CA VAL A 296 -8.38 17.54 14.80
C VAL A 296 -7.24 18.29 14.12
N ASP A 297 -6.32 18.80 14.93
CA ASP A 297 -5.10 19.47 14.50
C ASP A 297 -3.99 19.19 15.53
N GLY A 298 -2.75 19.58 15.24
CA GLY A 298 -1.69 19.41 16.22
C GLY A 298 -0.36 20.02 15.78
N PRO A 299 0.62 20.05 16.71
CA PRO A 299 1.91 20.65 16.45
C PRO A 299 2.70 19.93 15.35
N VAL A 300 3.44 20.70 14.57
CA VAL A 300 4.43 20.23 13.62
C VAL A 300 5.70 19.83 14.36
N LEU A 301 6.16 18.60 14.19
CA LEU A 301 7.41 18.10 14.76
C LEU A 301 8.59 18.25 13.81
N LEU A 302 8.34 18.12 12.50
CA LEU A 302 9.33 18.26 11.43
C LEU A 302 8.66 18.89 10.22
N GLU A 303 9.38 19.80 9.57
CA GLU A 303 9.09 20.25 8.21
C GLU A 303 10.40 20.31 7.43
N ALA A 304 10.43 19.72 6.25
CA ALA A 304 11.61 19.60 5.41
C ALA A 304 11.26 19.89 3.96
N ASP A 305 12.15 20.60 3.27
CA ASP A 305 12.13 20.88 1.84
C ASP A 305 13.28 20.15 1.12
N LEU A 306 13.50 20.44 -0.15
CA LEU A 306 14.60 19.87 -0.94
C LEU A 306 16.02 20.30 -0.47
N GLY A 307 16.15 21.07 0.58
CA GLY A 307 17.41 21.32 1.27
C GLY A 307 17.79 20.22 2.27
N TYR A 308 16.92 19.23 2.40
CA TYR A 308 17.11 18.03 3.22
C TYR A 308 17.14 16.78 2.34
N GLU A 309 17.68 15.70 2.87
CA GLU A 309 17.65 14.38 2.22
C GLU A 309 16.24 13.78 2.33
N ILE A 310 15.35 14.25 1.49
CA ILE A 310 13.98 13.76 1.33
C ILE A 310 13.73 13.34 -0.13
N ASP A 311 12.72 12.54 -0.32
CA ASP A 311 12.05 12.27 -1.58
C ASP A 311 10.53 12.20 -1.32
N ASN A 312 9.75 11.63 -2.19
CA ASN A 312 8.31 11.45 -2.04
C ASN A 312 8.01 10.51 -0.85
N MET A 313 8.10 11.04 0.39
CA MET A 313 7.91 10.24 1.60
C MET A 313 6.46 9.81 1.75
N GLU A 314 6.23 8.49 1.71
CA GLU A 314 4.91 7.90 1.70
C GLU A 314 4.63 6.97 2.87
N GLY A 315 5.66 6.36 3.48
CA GLY A 315 5.46 5.47 4.62
C GLY A 315 6.11 5.97 5.90
N LEU A 316 5.41 5.76 7.02
CA LEU A 316 5.87 6.10 8.37
C LEU A 316 5.62 4.93 9.32
N SER A 317 6.66 4.46 9.98
CA SER A 317 6.59 3.48 11.06
C SER A 317 7.14 4.03 12.36
N VAL A 318 6.59 3.58 13.48
CA VAL A 318 7.08 3.89 14.82
C VAL A 318 7.30 2.61 15.59
N HIS A 319 8.45 2.47 16.23
CA HIS A 319 8.72 1.38 17.17
C HIS A 319 9.52 1.88 18.37
N ARG A 320 9.56 1.08 19.44
CA ARG A 320 10.55 1.27 20.53
C ARG A 320 11.71 0.33 20.33
N ASN A 321 12.91 0.86 20.35
CA ASN A 321 14.12 0.03 20.32
C ASN A 321 14.40 -0.60 21.70
N ALA A 322 15.42 -1.48 21.76
CA ALA A 322 15.83 -2.14 22.99
C ALA A 322 16.27 -1.17 24.11
N GLY A 323 16.71 0.04 23.77
CA GLY A 323 17.06 1.12 24.69
C GLY A 323 15.85 1.89 25.21
N GLY A 324 14.64 1.59 24.74
CA GLY A 324 13.41 2.30 25.11
C GLY A 324 13.16 3.58 24.34
N GLU A 325 14.03 3.94 23.37
CA GLU A 325 13.85 5.11 22.51
C GLU A 325 12.73 4.89 21.49
N THR A 326 11.94 5.92 21.25
CA THR A 326 10.95 5.93 20.18
C THR A 326 11.64 6.27 18.86
N VAL A 327 11.64 5.33 17.93
CA VAL A 327 12.26 5.45 16.60
C VAL A 327 11.19 5.58 15.52
N LEU A 328 11.33 6.61 14.70
CA LEU A 328 10.55 6.82 13.49
C LEU A 328 11.35 6.30 12.29
N THR A 329 10.72 5.52 11.45
CA THR A 329 11.27 5.09 10.16
C THR A 329 10.35 5.58 9.04
N LEU A 330 10.92 6.34 8.12
CA LEU A 330 10.23 6.85 6.93
C LEU A 330 10.73 6.08 5.70
N ILE A 331 9.85 5.86 4.74
CA ILE A 331 10.23 5.34 3.43
C ILE A 331 9.63 6.22 2.33
N SER A 332 10.36 6.37 1.22
CA SER A 332 9.88 7.14 0.07
C SER A 332 9.55 6.26 -1.13
N ASP A 333 8.58 6.71 -1.90
CA ASP A 333 8.25 6.20 -3.21
C ASP A 333 9.15 6.84 -4.28
N ASP A 334 9.81 6.01 -5.08
CA ASP A 334 10.61 6.45 -6.23
C ASP A 334 9.77 6.59 -7.51
N ASN A 335 8.46 6.33 -7.44
CA ASN A 335 7.54 6.36 -8.58
C ASN A 335 8.07 5.57 -9.81
N PHE A 336 9.01 4.65 -9.60
CA PHE A 336 9.76 3.96 -10.65
C PHE A 336 10.45 4.93 -11.63
N LEU A 337 10.82 6.12 -11.16
CA LEU A 337 11.46 7.17 -11.95
C LEU A 337 12.97 7.19 -11.65
N PRO A 338 13.83 7.38 -12.67
CA PRO A 338 15.28 7.27 -12.49
C PRO A 338 15.91 8.41 -11.68
N PHE A 339 15.18 9.48 -11.43
CA PHE A 339 15.64 10.63 -10.66
C PHE A 339 15.06 10.69 -9.24
N GLN A 340 14.12 9.81 -8.90
CA GLN A 340 13.62 9.62 -7.53
C GLN A 340 14.29 8.43 -6.87
N ARG A 341 14.23 8.39 -5.54
CA ARG A 341 14.96 7.42 -4.74
C ARG A 341 14.01 6.73 -3.75
N THR A 342 14.18 5.43 -3.59
CA THR A 342 13.63 4.73 -2.42
C THR A 342 14.56 5.01 -1.23
N LEU A 343 14.21 5.97 -0.38
CA LEU A 343 14.93 6.33 0.84
C LEU A 343 14.29 5.66 2.04
N LEU A 344 15.10 5.13 2.96
CA LEU A 344 14.70 4.73 4.29
C LEU A 344 15.45 5.63 5.27
N LEU A 345 14.72 6.48 6.01
CA LEU A 345 15.30 7.44 6.95
C LEU A 345 14.85 7.13 8.37
N GLN A 346 15.75 7.24 9.35
CA GLN A 346 15.43 7.00 10.75
C GLN A 346 15.73 8.18 11.65
N PHE A 347 14.82 8.42 12.58
CA PHE A 347 14.94 9.45 13.60
C PHE A 347 14.59 8.87 14.97
N THR A 348 15.26 9.37 16.02
CA THR A 348 14.80 9.20 17.40
C THR A 348 13.90 10.38 17.76
N LEU A 349 12.74 10.12 18.33
CA LEU A 349 11.87 11.14 18.90
C LEU A 349 12.23 11.33 20.36
N ALA A 350 12.69 12.53 20.71
CA ALA A 350 12.83 12.93 22.10
C ALA A 350 11.41 13.08 22.70
N GLU A 351 11.05 12.20 23.61
CA GLU A 351 9.84 12.37 24.43
C GLU A 351 10.19 13.35 25.58
N PRO A 352 9.32 14.34 25.85
CA PRO A 352 9.52 15.26 26.99
C PRO A 352 9.37 14.58 28.34
#